data_d014e0eb24725eab5b68657d5e901372
#
_entry.id   d014e0eb24725eab5b68657d5e901372
#
_cell.length_a   1.000
_cell.length_b   1.000
_cell.length_c   1.000
_cell.angle_alpha   90.00
_cell.angle_beta   90.00
_cell.angle_gamma   90.00
#
_symmetry.space_group_name_H-M   'P 1'
#
loop_
_entity.id
_entity.type
_entity.pdbx_description
1 polymer ?
#
loop_
_entity_poly.entity_id
_entity_poly.type
_entity_poly.pdbx_seq_one_letter_code
_entity_poly.pdbx_strand_id
1 'polypeptide(L)'
;MATTIDVLILMGSDSDAAVMSAAGEALTEFGLTWEMTVASAHRSPARVMRLIDEAPGRGVKVFIVGAGAAAHLAGVVAAHTTMPVIGVPIDSSALKGMDALLSTVQMPPGVPVATVAIGKPGATNAGVLAAQMIALGRPEIAAKLVDYKKKLADKVEAAAERLKNKA
;
A
#
# COMPACT_ATOMS: atom_id res chain seq x y z
N MET A 1 -1.65 -12.20 23.53
CA MET A 1 -2.38 -12.49 22.29
C MET A 1 -1.85 -11.57 21.19
N ALA A 2 -1.56 -12.08 19.98
CA ALA A 2 -1.13 -11.23 18.89
C ALA A 2 -2.27 -10.29 18.50
N THR A 3 -1.96 -9.01 18.30
CA THR A 3 -2.96 -8.01 17.88
C THR A 3 -3.44 -8.35 16.48
N THR A 4 -4.76 -8.49 16.30
CA THR A 4 -5.37 -8.70 14.98
C THR A 4 -5.26 -7.42 14.15
N ILE A 5 -4.78 -7.53 12.92
CA ILE A 5 -4.64 -6.42 11.97
C ILE A 5 -5.24 -6.78 10.61
N ASP A 6 -5.82 -5.80 9.92
CA ASP A 6 -6.38 -5.97 8.58
C ASP A 6 -5.29 -5.92 7.49
N VAL A 7 -4.29 -5.05 7.66
CA VAL A 7 -3.26 -4.80 6.65
C VAL A 7 -1.87 -4.83 7.26
N LEU A 8 -0.94 -5.55 6.62
CA LEU A 8 0.47 -5.51 6.96
C LEU A 8 1.25 -4.73 5.91
N ILE A 9 1.88 -3.64 6.36
CA ILE A 9 2.72 -2.77 5.51
C ILE A 9 4.18 -3.18 5.70
N LEU A 10 4.83 -3.61 4.63
CA LEU A 10 6.25 -3.96 4.61
C LEU A 10 7.04 -2.95 3.80
N MET A 11 8.25 -2.63 4.24
CA MET A 11 9.18 -1.77 3.51
C MET A 11 10.61 -2.27 3.59
N GLY A 12 11.40 -2.03 2.52
CA GLY A 12 12.77 -2.54 2.41
C GLY A 12 13.78 -1.86 3.32
N SER A 13 13.47 -0.63 3.76
CA SER A 13 14.30 0.20 4.64
C SER A 13 13.40 1.10 5.51
N ASP A 14 13.92 1.52 6.66
CA ASP A 14 13.30 2.52 7.52
C ASP A 14 13.23 3.91 6.87
N SER A 15 14.13 4.20 5.93
CA SER A 15 14.08 5.42 5.11
C SER A 15 12.77 5.56 4.30
N ASP A 16 12.10 4.45 4.01
CA ASP A 16 10.87 4.41 3.24
C ASP A 16 9.63 4.80 4.08
N ALA A 17 9.78 4.86 5.41
CA ALA A 17 8.69 5.12 6.35
C ALA A 17 7.97 6.45 6.09
N ALA A 18 8.71 7.50 5.71
CA ALA A 18 8.13 8.81 5.40
C ALA A 18 7.15 8.77 4.20
N VAL A 19 7.38 7.88 3.24
CA VAL A 19 6.48 7.63 2.11
C VAL A 19 5.34 6.70 2.53
N MET A 20 5.68 5.59 3.17
CA MET A 20 4.73 4.51 3.47
C MET A 20 3.73 4.86 4.57
N SER A 21 4.01 5.85 5.44
CA SER A 21 3.05 6.36 6.42
C SER A 21 1.74 6.85 5.79
N ALA A 22 1.79 7.35 4.54
CA ALA A 22 0.60 7.77 3.83
C ALA A 22 -0.40 6.61 3.55
N ALA A 23 0.08 5.38 3.43
CA ALA A 23 -0.79 4.20 3.35
C ALA A 23 -1.50 3.95 4.68
N GLY A 24 -0.76 4.03 5.80
CA GLY A 24 -1.33 3.89 7.15
C GLY A 24 -2.35 4.98 7.48
N GLU A 25 -2.07 6.23 7.09
CA GLU A 25 -3.01 7.36 7.24
C GLU A 25 -4.32 7.08 6.50
N ALA A 26 -4.24 6.63 5.23
CA ALA A 26 -5.43 6.28 4.45
C ALA A 26 -6.21 5.12 5.08
N LEU A 27 -5.54 4.06 5.54
CA LEU A 27 -6.19 2.94 6.24
C LEU A 27 -6.89 3.38 7.51
N THR A 28 -6.28 4.28 8.28
CA THR A 28 -6.87 4.86 9.50
C THR A 28 -8.14 5.65 9.20
N GLU A 29 -8.19 6.42 8.10
CA GLU A 29 -9.39 7.15 7.67
C GLU A 29 -10.57 6.19 7.43
N PHE A 30 -10.31 5.00 6.91
CA PHE A 30 -11.33 3.96 6.73
C PHE A 30 -11.62 3.15 8.01
N GLY A 31 -10.85 3.33 9.08
CA GLY A 31 -11.01 2.58 10.33
C GLY A 31 -10.48 1.14 10.25
N LEU A 32 -9.51 0.90 9.38
CA LEU A 32 -8.80 -0.37 9.26
C LEU A 32 -7.60 -0.42 10.19
N THR A 33 -7.36 -1.58 10.77
CA THR A 33 -6.20 -1.83 11.61
C THR A 33 -5.00 -2.24 10.76
N TRP A 34 -3.82 -1.71 11.10
CA TRP A 34 -2.61 -1.98 10.33
C TRP A 34 -1.37 -1.96 11.19
N GLU A 35 -0.33 -2.60 10.68
CA GLU A 35 1.03 -2.53 11.24
C GLU A 35 2.01 -2.26 10.11
N MET A 36 3.05 -1.49 10.38
CA MET A 36 4.12 -1.19 9.45
C MET A 36 5.46 -1.64 10.03
N THR A 37 6.25 -2.38 9.23
CA THR A 37 7.56 -2.87 9.68
C THR A 37 8.55 -2.95 8.52
N VAL A 38 9.84 -2.96 8.87
CA VAL A 38 10.94 -3.14 7.92
C VAL A 38 11.20 -4.63 7.70
N ALA A 39 11.28 -5.03 6.42
CA ALA A 39 11.68 -6.36 5.99
C ALA A 39 12.32 -6.29 4.60
N SER A 40 13.60 -6.60 4.50
CA SER A 40 14.33 -6.53 3.23
C SER A 40 14.42 -7.91 2.57
N ALA A 41 13.95 -8.01 1.32
CA ALA A 41 14.08 -9.26 0.55
C ALA A 41 15.54 -9.67 0.34
N HIS A 42 16.45 -8.70 0.21
CA HIS A 42 17.87 -8.94 -0.04
C HIS A 42 18.70 -9.15 1.22
N ARG A 43 18.40 -8.40 2.31
CA ARG A 43 19.23 -8.35 3.51
C ARG A 43 18.69 -9.21 4.66
N SER A 44 17.39 -9.51 4.66
CA SER A 44 16.73 -10.30 5.72
C SER A 44 15.60 -11.18 5.15
N PRO A 45 15.89 -12.06 4.16
CA PRO A 45 14.85 -12.88 3.52
C PRO A 45 14.10 -13.76 4.51
N ALA A 46 14.78 -14.35 5.50
CA ALA A 46 14.14 -15.16 6.53
C ALA A 46 13.11 -14.37 7.37
N ARG A 47 13.33 -13.06 7.61
CA ARG A 47 12.37 -12.20 8.28
C ARG A 47 11.12 -11.98 7.40
N VAL A 48 11.31 -11.79 6.09
CA VAL A 48 10.19 -11.65 5.14
C VAL A 48 9.32 -12.90 5.19
N MET A 49 9.91 -14.08 5.09
CA MET A 49 9.18 -15.35 5.15
C MET A 49 8.39 -15.49 6.44
N ARG A 50 9.02 -15.27 7.58
CA ARG A 50 8.34 -15.36 8.88
C ARG A 50 7.13 -14.41 8.97
N LEU A 51 7.24 -13.16 8.52
CA LEU A 51 6.14 -12.21 8.53
C LEU A 51 4.98 -12.64 7.64
N ILE A 52 5.28 -13.27 6.49
CA ILE A 52 4.25 -13.84 5.59
C ILE A 52 3.56 -15.03 6.26
N ASP A 53 4.31 -15.95 6.88
CA ASP A 53 3.78 -17.14 7.53
C ASP A 53 2.90 -16.80 8.76
N GLU A 54 3.26 -15.75 9.51
CA GLU A 54 2.52 -15.28 10.67
C GLU A 54 1.23 -14.49 10.30
N ALA A 55 1.18 -13.91 9.12
CA ALA A 55 0.12 -13.00 8.70
C ALA A 55 -1.31 -13.59 8.78
N PRO A 56 -1.58 -14.84 8.33
CA PRO A 56 -2.93 -15.42 8.43
C PRO A 56 -3.39 -15.53 9.89
N GLY A 57 -2.52 -15.96 10.79
CA GLY A 57 -2.82 -16.09 12.22
C GLY A 57 -3.09 -14.75 12.92
N ARG A 58 -2.65 -13.65 12.32
CA ARG A 58 -2.86 -12.27 12.78
C ARG A 58 -4.07 -11.59 12.13
N GLY A 59 -4.81 -12.28 11.25
CA GLY A 59 -6.01 -11.75 10.60
C GLY A 59 -5.75 -10.87 9.37
N VAL A 60 -4.47 -10.75 8.92
CA VAL A 60 -4.11 -9.95 7.73
C VAL A 60 -4.94 -10.36 6.51
N LYS A 61 -5.42 -9.39 5.76
CA LYS A 61 -6.19 -9.57 4.52
C LYS A 61 -5.43 -9.10 3.29
N VAL A 62 -4.57 -8.09 3.44
CA VAL A 62 -3.83 -7.46 2.33
C VAL A 62 -2.42 -7.09 2.80
N PHE A 63 -1.44 -7.31 1.94
CA PHE A 63 -0.10 -6.74 2.09
C PHE A 63 0.03 -5.45 1.28
N ILE A 64 0.60 -4.40 1.88
CA ILE A 64 1.11 -3.23 1.16
C ILE A 64 2.62 -3.25 1.28
N VAL A 65 3.33 -3.20 0.15
CA VAL A 65 4.78 -3.42 0.12
C VAL A 65 5.47 -2.29 -0.61
N GLY A 66 6.28 -1.51 0.12
CA GLY A 66 7.08 -0.41 -0.43
C GLY A 66 8.54 -0.81 -0.62
N ALA A 67 9.12 -0.49 -1.77
CA ALA A 67 10.53 -0.66 -2.04
C ALA A 67 11.03 0.31 -3.11
N GLY A 68 12.28 0.74 -2.98
CA GLY A 68 12.98 1.54 -3.96
C GLY A 68 14.07 0.77 -4.70
N ALA A 69 14.68 1.39 -5.69
CA ALA A 69 15.73 0.82 -6.52
C ALA A 69 15.33 -0.56 -7.10
N ALA A 70 16.10 -1.62 -6.83
CA ALA A 70 15.73 -3.00 -7.16
C ALA A 70 14.58 -3.48 -6.25
N ALA A 71 13.37 -3.05 -6.52
CA ALA A 71 12.18 -3.19 -5.68
C ALA A 71 11.57 -4.60 -5.76
N HIS A 72 12.33 -5.61 -5.34
CA HIS A 72 11.94 -7.02 -5.44
C HIS A 72 11.00 -7.48 -4.31
N LEU A 73 10.88 -6.72 -3.21
CA LEU A 73 10.16 -7.15 -2.01
C LEU A 73 8.71 -7.54 -2.28
N ALA A 74 7.97 -6.74 -3.06
CA ALA A 74 6.57 -7.02 -3.39
C ALA A 74 6.40 -8.32 -4.18
N GLY A 75 7.28 -8.56 -5.16
CA GLY A 75 7.31 -9.81 -5.93
C GLY A 75 7.63 -11.02 -5.06
N VAL A 76 8.58 -10.89 -4.13
CA VAL A 76 8.91 -11.95 -3.17
C VAL A 76 7.72 -12.26 -2.27
N VAL A 77 7.05 -11.24 -1.72
CA VAL A 77 5.84 -11.45 -0.91
C VAL A 77 4.75 -12.15 -1.73
N ALA A 78 4.48 -11.67 -2.95
CA ALA A 78 3.44 -12.24 -3.83
C ALA A 78 3.72 -13.70 -4.21
N ALA A 79 5.00 -14.09 -4.32
CA ALA A 79 5.39 -15.47 -4.61
C ALA A 79 5.13 -16.44 -3.45
N HIS A 80 4.96 -15.94 -2.21
CA HIS A 80 4.86 -16.76 -1.01
C HIS A 80 3.51 -16.63 -0.27
N THR A 81 2.54 -15.93 -0.86
CA THR A 81 1.19 -15.81 -0.27
C THR A 81 0.11 -15.86 -1.35
N THR A 82 -1.10 -16.26 -0.97
CA THR A 82 -2.30 -16.15 -1.81
C THR A 82 -3.12 -14.89 -1.48
N MET A 83 -2.70 -14.11 -0.48
CA MET A 83 -3.34 -12.83 -0.15
C MET A 83 -2.98 -11.76 -1.19
N PRO A 84 -3.86 -10.78 -1.41
CA PRO A 84 -3.56 -9.64 -2.27
C PRO A 84 -2.29 -8.89 -1.82
N VAL A 85 -1.44 -8.56 -2.79
CA VAL A 85 -0.21 -7.77 -2.58
C VAL A 85 -0.28 -6.51 -3.43
N ILE A 86 -0.16 -5.35 -2.77
CA ILE A 86 -0.12 -4.03 -3.41
C ILE A 86 1.31 -3.52 -3.32
N GLY A 87 1.94 -3.25 -4.46
CA GLY A 87 3.31 -2.75 -4.55
C GLY A 87 3.34 -1.23 -4.70
N VAL A 88 4.14 -0.58 -3.87
CA VAL A 88 4.40 0.87 -3.90
C VAL A 88 5.84 1.09 -4.33
N PRO A 89 6.10 1.50 -5.58
CA PRO A 89 7.44 1.89 -6.02
C PRO A 89 7.88 3.16 -5.30
N ILE A 90 9.11 3.20 -4.79
CA ILE A 90 9.64 4.35 -4.05
C ILE A 90 10.76 5.01 -4.84
N ASP A 91 10.70 6.35 -4.94
CA ASP A 91 11.74 7.18 -5.54
C ASP A 91 12.90 7.33 -4.55
N SER A 92 13.84 6.40 -4.58
CA SER A 92 15.01 6.37 -3.70
C SER A 92 16.34 6.26 -4.46
N SER A 93 16.30 6.40 -5.80
CA SER A 93 17.48 6.24 -6.67
C SER A 93 17.64 7.38 -7.67
N ALA A 94 18.77 7.39 -8.39
CA ALA A 94 19.04 8.34 -9.47
C ALA A 94 17.99 8.22 -10.62
N LEU A 95 17.30 7.09 -10.74
CA LEU A 95 16.27 6.85 -11.76
C LEU A 95 14.86 7.31 -11.33
N LYS A 96 14.77 8.03 -10.21
CA LYS A 96 13.53 8.68 -9.72
C LYS A 96 12.33 7.72 -9.64
N GLY A 97 12.58 6.50 -9.18
CA GLY A 97 11.57 5.47 -8.98
C GLY A 97 11.16 4.69 -10.22
N MET A 98 11.70 4.98 -11.42
CA MET A 98 11.40 4.23 -12.62
C MET A 98 11.93 2.79 -12.53
N ASP A 99 13.09 2.59 -11.96
CA ASP A 99 13.66 1.28 -11.63
C ASP A 99 12.77 0.50 -10.67
N ALA A 100 12.30 1.15 -9.60
CA ALA A 100 11.38 0.54 -8.65
C ALA A 100 10.02 0.19 -9.30
N LEU A 101 9.47 1.08 -10.12
CA LEU A 101 8.22 0.82 -10.85
C LEU A 101 8.36 -0.40 -11.76
N LEU A 102 9.38 -0.44 -12.60
CA LEU A 102 9.57 -1.56 -13.54
C LEU A 102 9.86 -2.89 -12.81
N SER A 103 10.62 -2.86 -11.71
CA SER A 103 10.88 -4.05 -10.89
C SER A 103 9.62 -4.59 -10.21
N THR A 104 8.66 -3.71 -9.89
CA THR A 104 7.43 -4.08 -9.17
C THR A 104 6.32 -4.51 -10.12
N VAL A 105 6.16 -3.84 -11.28
CA VAL A 105 5.02 -4.05 -12.17
C VAL A 105 5.18 -5.23 -13.13
N GLN A 106 6.42 -5.55 -13.54
CA GLN A 106 6.70 -6.58 -14.56
C GLN A 106 6.73 -8.00 -13.95
N MET A 107 5.65 -8.39 -13.31
CA MET A 107 5.49 -9.69 -12.70
C MET A 107 5.13 -10.78 -13.74
N PRO A 108 5.61 -12.02 -13.56
CA PRO A 108 5.24 -13.12 -14.44
C PRO A 108 3.78 -13.52 -14.29
N PRO A 109 3.15 -14.11 -15.33
CA PRO A 109 1.80 -14.64 -15.23
C PRO A 109 1.63 -15.61 -14.05
N GLY A 110 0.55 -15.43 -13.28
CA GLY A 110 0.23 -16.28 -12.12
C GLY A 110 0.71 -15.73 -10.78
N VAL A 111 1.60 -14.72 -10.75
CA VAL A 111 2.08 -14.07 -9.51
C VAL A 111 1.85 -12.56 -9.59
N PRO A 112 0.62 -12.08 -9.37
CA PRO A 112 0.29 -10.67 -9.55
C PRO A 112 0.75 -9.81 -8.36
N VAL A 113 1.20 -8.59 -8.68
CA VAL A 113 1.35 -7.47 -7.73
C VAL A 113 0.53 -6.30 -8.27
N ALA A 114 -0.44 -5.82 -7.48
CA ALA A 114 -1.22 -4.62 -7.82
C ALA A 114 -0.33 -3.38 -7.62
N THR A 115 0.35 -2.95 -8.68
CA THR A 115 1.32 -1.85 -8.60
C THR A 115 0.63 -0.50 -8.74
N VAL A 116 0.89 0.40 -7.80
CA VAL A 116 0.34 1.76 -7.75
C VAL A 116 1.37 2.82 -8.19
N ALA A 117 1.02 4.10 -8.08
CA ALA A 117 1.91 5.21 -8.46
C ALA A 117 3.20 5.24 -7.60
N ILE A 118 4.23 5.91 -8.12
CA ILE A 118 5.50 6.09 -7.42
C ILE A 118 5.33 7.05 -6.23
N GLY A 119 5.94 6.72 -5.10
CA GLY A 119 6.08 7.58 -3.93
C GLY A 119 4.80 7.77 -3.11
N LYS A 120 4.69 8.91 -2.43
CA LYS A 120 3.60 9.21 -1.48
C LYS A 120 2.20 9.10 -2.08
N PRO A 121 1.92 9.59 -3.32
CA PRO A 121 0.62 9.38 -3.95
C PRO A 121 0.27 7.89 -4.13
N GLY A 122 1.27 7.08 -4.47
CA GLY A 122 1.12 5.63 -4.58
C GLY A 122 0.82 4.98 -3.24
N ALA A 123 1.52 5.37 -2.17
CA ALA A 123 1.26 4.87 -0.83
C ALA A 123 -0.18 5.19 -0.35
N THR A 124 -0.66 6.42 -0.58
CA THR A 124 -2.07 6.78 -0.31
C THR A 124 -3.03 5.88 -1.11
N ASN A 125 -2.79 5.72 -2.42
CA ASN A 125 -3.63 4.87 -3.27
C ASN A 125 -3.57 3.39 -2.88
N ALA A 126 -2.45 2.90 -2.37
CA ALA A 126 -2.34 1.55 -1.82
C ALA A 126 -3.26 1.34 -0.62
N GLY A 127 -3.31 2.30 0.30
CA GLY A 127 -4.24 2.28 1.44
C GLY A 127 -5.71 2.27 0.99
N VAL A 128 -6.06 3.12 0.02
CA VAL A 128 -7.41 3.16 -0.56
C VAL A 128 -7.75 1.85 -1.28
N LEU A 129 -6.84 1.29 -2.08
CA LEU A 129 -7.05 0.02 -2.79
C LEU A 129 -7.22 -1.15 -1.82
N ALA A 130 -6.41 -1.21 -0.75
CA ALA A 130 -6.56 -2.20 0.31
C ALA A 130 -7.94 -2.09 0.98
N ALA A 131 -8.40 -0.88 1.27
CA ALA A 131 -9.75 -0.64 1.80
C ALA A 131 -10.84 -1.10 0.83
N GLN A 132 -10.68 -0.88 -0.49
CA GLN A 132 -11.61 -1.37 -1.51
C GLN A 132 -11.68 -2.91 -1.55
N MET A 133 -10.53 -3.59 -1.46
CA MET A 133 -10.49 -5.06 -1.41
C MET A 133 -11.19 -5.60 -0.16
N ILE A 134 -10.96 -5.00 0.99
CA ILE A 134 -11.57 -5.40 2.27
C ILE A 134 -13.07 -5.09 2.29
N ALA A 135 -13.49 -4.00 1.65
CA ALA A 135 -14.89 -3.57 1.55
C ALA A 135 -15.80 -4.59 0.85
N LEU A 136 -15.25 -5.49 0.02
CA LEU A 136 -16.02 -6.57 -0.62
C LEU A 136 -16.71 -7.49 0.40
N GLY A 137 -16.15 -7.63 1.60
CA GLY A 137 -16.72 -8.40 2.70
C GLY A 137 -17.14 -7.56 3.92
N ARG A 138 -17.00 -6.22 3.85
CA ARG A 138 -17.25 -5.30 4.98
C ARG A 138 -18.03 -4.06 4.53
N PRO A 139 -19.39 -4.12 4.55
CA PRO A 139 -20.26 -3.03 4.06
C PRO A 139 -19.99 -1.67 4.72
N GLU A 140 -19.57 -1.66 5.99
CA GLU A 140 -19.23 -0.42 6.71
C GLU A 140 -17.99 0.28 6.12
N ILE A 141 -17.05 -0.45 5.53
CA ILE A 141 -15.91 0.13 4.82
C ILE A 141 -16.35 0.64 3.45
N ALA A 142 -17.25 -0.10 2.76
CA ALA A 142 -17.82 0.34 1.48
C ALA A 142 -18.53 1.70 1.63
N ALA A 143 -19.30 1.91 2.68
CA ALA A 143 -19.96 3.20 2.95
C ALA A 143 -18.94 4.33 3.13
N LYS A 144 -17.86 4.10 3.89
CA LYS A 144 -16.79 5.10 4.07
C LYS A 144 -16.06 5.44 2.75
N LEU A 145 -15.91 4.48 1.84
CA LEU A 145 -15.32 4.72 0.52
C LEU A 145 -16.23 5.60 -0.35
N VAL A 146 -17.55 5.47 -0.26
CA VAL A 146 -18.51 6.36 -0.93
C VAL A 146 -18.35 7.79 -0.41
N ASP A 147 -18.31 7.98 0.91
CA ASP A 147 -18.11 9.28 1.53
C ASP A 147 -16.75 9.89 1.18
N TYR A 148 -15.71 9.06 1.11
CA TYR A 148 -14.37 9.49 0.69
C TYR A 148 -14.39 10.05 -0.75
N LYS A 149 -15.05 9.34 -1.69
CA LYS A 149 -15.20 9.81 -3.07
C LYS A 149 -15.95 11.13 -3.16
N LYS A 150 -17.02 11.29 -2.38
CA LYS A 150 -17.76 12.54 -2.30
C LYS A 150 -16.88 13.69 -1.80
N LYS A 151 -16.13 13.49 -0.71
CA LYS A 151 -15.19 14.50 -0.20
C LYS A 151 -14.13 14.92 -1.23
N LEU A 152 -13.66 14.00 -2.09
CA LEU A 152 -12.74 14.35 -3.17
C LEU A 152 -13.39 15.24 -4.21
N ALA A 153 -14.63 14.94 -4.62
CA ALA A 153 -15.40 15.75 -5.56
C ALA A 153 -15.67 17.16 -4.98
N ASP A 154 -16.13 17.24 -3.73
CA ASP A 154 -16.42 18.51 -3.04
C ASP A 154 -15.17 19.42 -2.97
N LYS A 155 -13.96 18.84 -2.79
CA LYS A 155 -12.71 19.60 -2.82
C LYS A 155 -12.43 20.22 -4.18
N VAL A 156 -12.74 19.51 -5.27
CA VAL A 156 -12.57 20.03 -6.64
C VAL A 156 -13.55 21.18 -6.92
N GLU A 157 -14.82 21.00 -6.57
CA GLU A 157 -15.83 22.05 -6.72
C GLU A 157 -15.47 23.32 -5.93
N ALA A 158 -15.06 23.15 -4.68
CA ALA A 158 -14.60 24.27 -3.85
C ALA A 158 -13.36 24.96 -4.43
N ALA A 159 -12.46 24.23 -5.09
CA ALA A 159 -11.31 24.83 -5.77
C ALA A 159 -11.73 25.60 -7.01
N ALA A 160 -12.67 25.08 -7.80
CA ALA A 160 -13.22 25.76 -8.98
C ALA A 160 -13.90 27.09 -8.60
N GLU A 161 -14.72 27.09 -7.55
CA GLU A 161 -15.36 28.33 -7.07
C GLU A 161 -14.33 29.36 -6.58
N ARG A 162 -13.27 28.94 -5.87
CA ARG A 162 -12.20 29.87 -5.48
C ARG A 162 -11.49 30.53 -6.66
N LEU A 163 -11.34 29.82 -7.79
CA LEU A 163 -10.72 30.38 -8.99
C LEU A 163 -11.63 31.38 -9.69
N LYS A 164 -12.94 31.12 -9.78
CA LYS A 164 -13.92 32.06 -10.34
C LYS A 164 -13.93 33.38 -9.57
N ASN A 165 -13.82 33.34 -8.25
CA ASN A 165 -13.86 34.54 -7.40
C ASN A 165 -12.54 35.32 -7.38
N LYS A 166 -11.48 34.84 -8.07
CA LYS A 166 -10.20 35.55 -8.22
C LYS A 166 -10.01 36.20 -9.59
N ALA A 167 -10.89 35.89 -10.54
CA ALA A 167 -10.93 36.49 -11.88
C ALA A 167 -11.83 37.70 -11.89
#